data_8a84c98fec036be94534e832f1f129fa
#
_entry.id   8a84c98fec036be94534e832f1f129fa
#
_cell.length_a   1.000
_cell.length_b   1.000
_cell.length_c   1.000
_cell.angle_alpha   90.00
_cell.angle_beta   90.00
_cell.angle_gamma   90.00
#
_symmetry.space_group_name_H-M   'P 1'
#
loop_
_entity.id
_entity.type
_entity.pdbx_description
1 polymer ?
#
loop_
_entity_poly.entity_id
_entity_poly.type
_entity_poly.pdbx_seq_one_letter_code
_entity_poly.pdbx_strand_id
1 'polypeptide(L)'
;MLGTSIEYWLNLQKEYDTIIAEFESERLMVEEREIFKKLDYKYFRDNFKLPDFSRKIDEQIKAVREFLDVATLSVFTRRDIAVNFRESTSGLNEINTIKANIMVQIAINKALEIEAPKFNRRKFNDAIEYALTLTMEHEKFYPRIYEKFKEAGVILVILPNLSGSKINGATKKLGDNIMLMVNNRRLYSDTFWFTLLHEIGHIINKDYGISFDKELGEQEQAADEYAANKLIPFQVYSEFLNEGQFGRDAICIFAKKIKRDPAIVVGRLQKDKIVPYDDRELNGLKHKYRVKMN
;
A
#
# COMPACT_ATOMS: atom_id res chain seq x y z
N MET A 1 40.31 -52.82 -14.37
CA MET A 1 38.90 -52.46 -14.39
C MET A 1 38.49 -52.21 -12.94
N LEU A 2 38.10 -51.01 -12.63
CA LEU A 2 37.53 -50.69 -11.30
C LEU A 2 36.16 -51.38 -11.23
N GLY A 3 36.03 -52.45 -10.39
CA GLY A 3 34.86 -53.31 -10.28
C GLY A 3 33.67 -52.70 -9.55
N THR A 4 33.32 -51.43 -9.86
CA THR A 4 32.16 -50.75 -9.25
C THR A 4 30.99 -50.84 -10.21
N SER A 5 29.82 -51.25 -9.74
CA SER A 5 28.58 -51.34 -10.51
C SER A 5 28.05 -49.93 -10.88
N ILE A 6 27.27 -49.86 -11.94
CA ILE A 6 26.55 -48.62 -12.34
C ILE A 6 25.67 -48.18 -11.16
N GLU A 7 25.05 -49.10 -10.45
CA GLU A 7 24.21 -48.84 -9.28
C GLU A 7 24.98 -48.16 -8.14
N TYR A 8 26.23 -48.54 -7.92
CA TYR A 8 27.11 -47.90 -6.94
C TYR A 8 27.31 -46.40 -7.30
N TRP A 9 27.60 -46.10 -8.57
CA TRP A 9 27.80 -44.71 -9.01
C TRP A 9 26.53 -43.89 -8.95
N LEU A 10 25.36 -44.45 -9.29
CA LEU A 10 24.08 -43.79 -9.16
C LEU A 10 23.71 -43.48 -7.72
N ASN A 11 23.99 -44.41 -6.80
CA ASN A 11 23.74 -44.17 -5.37
C ASN A 11 24.68 -43.09 -4.82
N LEU A 12 25.96 -43.11 -5.21
CA LEU A 12 26.92 -42.07 -4.78
C LEU A 12 26.53 -40.67 -5.32
N GLN A 13 26.09 -40.60 -6.57
CA GLN A 13 25.60 -39.35 -7.17
C GLN A 13 24.37 -38.85 -6.41
N LYS A 14 23.42 -39.73 -6.12
CA LYS A 14 22.20 -39.36 -5.35
C LYS A 14 22.55 -38.82 -3.96
N GLU A 15 23.46 -39.48 -3.27
CA GLU A 15 23.93 -39.05 -1.94
C GLU A 15 24.62 -37.68 -2.01
N TYR A 16 25.50 -37.48 -2.99
CA TYR A 16 26.17 -36.22 -3.26
C TYR A 16 25.14 -35.08 -3.55
N ASP A 17 24.20 -35.34 -4.44
CA ASP A 17 23.18 -34.36 -4.82
C ASP A 17 22.27 -33.99 -3.62
N THR A 18 21.99 -34.99 -2.75
CA THR A 18 21.23 -34.77 -1.52
C THR A 18 21.98 -33.86 -0.56
N ILE A 19 23.29 -34.13 -0.31
CA ILE A 19 24.12 -33.30 0.55
C ILE A 19 24.25 -31.87 0.03
N ILE A 20 24.44 -31.71 -1.27
CA ILE A 20 24.51 -30.38 -1.90
C ILE A 20 23.18 -29.63 -1.72
N ALA A 21 22.05 -30.28 -1.96
CA ALA A 21 20.73 -29.69 -1.79
C ALA A 21 20.44 -29.27 -0.33
N GLU A 22 20.86 -30.12 0.63
CA GLU A 22 20.76 -29.79 2.06
C GLU A 22 21.63 -28.60 2.43
N PHE A 23 22.87 -28.55 1.98
CA PHE A 23 23.79 -27.44 2.23
C PHE A 23 23.28 -26.13 1.62
N GLU A 24 22.78 -26.16 0.39
CA GLU A 24 22.18 -24.98 -0.26
C GLU A 24 20.92 -24.52 0.47
N SER A 25 20.08 -25.46 0.92
CA SER A 25 18.88 -25.16 1.71
C SER A 25 19.22 -24.50 3.04
N GLU A 26 20.24 -25.00 3.75
CA GLU A 26 20.70 -24.38 5.01
C GLU A 26 21.26 -22.96 4.76
N ARG A 27 22.06 -22.78 3.71
CA ARG A 27 22.60 -21.45 3.36
C ARG A 27 21.49 -20.46 3.07
N LEU A 28 20.50 -20.84 2.26
CA LEU A 28 19.34 -20.01 1.96
C LEU A 28 18.55 -19.65 3.23
N MET A 29 18.39 -20.60 4.14
CA MET A 29 17.71 -20.37 5.40
C MET A 29 18.46 -19.36 6.30
N VAL A 30 19.79 -19.37 6.29
CA VAL A 30 20.60 -18.37 7.03
C VAL A 30 20.36 -16.96 6.47
N GLU A 31 20.37 -16.79 5.14
CA GLU A 31 20.07 -15.51 4.50
C GLU A 31 18.63 -15.04 4.82
N GLU A 32 17.67 -15.95 4.77
CA GLU A 32 16.27 -15.63 5.07
C GLU A 32 16.05 -15.22 6.53
N ARG A 33 16.77 -15.83 7.48
CA ARG A 33 16.74 -15.40 8.88
C ARG A 33 17.21 -13.95 9.05
N GLU A 34 18.23 -13.51 8.32
CA GLU A 34 18.70 -12.11 8.37
C GLU A 34 17.66 -11.13 7.78
N ILE A 35 16.98 -11.52 6.69
CA ILE A 35 15.87 -10.75 6.14
C ILE A 35 14.69 -10.73 7.13
N PHE A 36 14.35 -11.89 7.67
CA PHE A 36 13.23 -12.07 8.58
C PHE A 36 13.38 -11.28 9.90
N LYS A 37 14.59 -11.10 10.42
CA LYS A 37 14.89 -10.23 11.57
C LYS A 37 14.47 -8.78 11.34
N LYS A 38 14.39 -8.33 10.07
CA LYS A 38 13.93 -6.99 9.69
C LYS A 38 12.40 -6.88 9.65
N LEU A 39 11.69 -8.01 9.76
CA LEU A 39 10.23 -8.10 9.73
C LEU A 39 9.68 -8.27 11.15
N ASP A 40 8.41 -7.92 11.32
CA ASP A 40 7.66 -8.17 12.54
C ASP A 40 6.63 -9.28 12.26
N TYR A 41 6.90 -10.52 12.74
CA TYR A 41 5.97 -11.64 12.57
C TYR A 41 4.59 -11.39 13.16
N LYS A 42 4.53 -10.57 14.23
CA LYS A 42 3.27 -10.18 14.85
C LYS A 42 2.34 -9.47 13.85
N TYR A 43 2.91 -8.70 12.90
CA TYR A 43 2.12 -8.08 11.84
C TYR A 43 1.33 -9.10 11.02
N PHE A 44 1.96 -10.20 10.63
CA PHE A 44 1.32 -11.27 9.85
C PHE A 44 0.32 -12.04 10.69
N ARG A 45 0.70 -12.44 11.89
CA ARG A 45 -0.15 -13.18 12.81
C ARG A 45 -1.43 -12.40 13.13
N ASP A 46 -1.30 -11.15 13.56
CA ASP A 46 -2.42 -10.37 14.08
C ASP A 46 -3.35 -9.85 12.97
N ASN A 47 -2.82 -9.59 11.77
CA ASN A 47 -3.63 -9.06 10.66
C ASN A 47 -4.10 -10.13 9.67
N PHE A 48 -3.38 -11.23 9.51
CA PHE A 48 -3.68 -12.25 8.49
C PHE A 48 -3.86 -13.64 9.08
N LYS A 49 -3.97 -13.75 10.40
CA LYS A 49 -4.27 -15.00 11.13
C LYS A 49 -3.24 -16.11 10.90
N LEU A 50 -1.97 -15.75 10.66
CA LEU A 50 -0.91 -16.75 10.61
C LEU A 50 -0.77 -17.46 11.97
N PRO A 51 -0.37 -18.74 12.01
CA PRO A 51 -0.22 -19.49 13.24
C PRO A 51 0.75 -18.84 14.23
N ASP A 52 0.54 -19.02 15.53
CA ASP A 52 1.48 -18.54 16.55
C ASP A 52 2.61 -19.56 16.75
N PHE A 53 3.71 -19.37 16.04
CA PHE A 53 4.94 -20.15 16.17
C PHE A 53 5.92 -19.45 17.12
N SER A 54 5.53 -19.23 18.37
CA SER A 54 6.37 -18.57 19.36
C SER A 54 7.78 -19.15 19.40
N ARG A 55 8.82 -18.33 19.14
CA ARG A 55 10.24 -18.65 19.14
C ARG A 55 10.74 -19.66 18.08
N LYS A 56 9.91 -20.09 17.14
CA LYS A 56 10.28 -21.01 16.08
C LYS A 56 10.47 -20.24 14.75
N ILE A 57 11.62 -19.59 14.62
CA ILE A 57 11.89 -18.64 13.50
C ILE A 57 11.72 -19.34 12.14
N ASP A 58 12.21 -20.54 11.96
CA ASP A 58 12.15 -21.23 10.66
C ASP A 58 10.71 -21.60 10.27
N GLU A 59 9.86 -21.96 11.26
CA GLU A 59 8.44 -22.18 11.01
C GLU A 59 7.72 -20.87 10.67
N GLN A 60 8.09 -19.76 11.33
CA GLN A 60 7.58 -18.44 10.99
C GLN A 60 7.97 -18.02 9.58
N ILE A 61 9.22 -18.24 9.16
CA ILE A 61 9.70 -17.95 7.80
C ILE A 61 8.90 -18.76 6.78
N LYS A 62 8.74 -20.08 7.01
CA LYS A 62 7.95 -20.95 6.13
C LYS A 62 6.50 -20.44 5.99
N ALA A 63 5.85 -20.10 7.10
CA ALA A 63 4.48 -19.59 7.08
C ALA A 63 4.36 -18.25 6.34
N VAL A 64 5.34 -17.35 6.48
CA VAL A 64 5.34 -16.08 5.75
C VAL A 64 5.59 -16.29 4.25
N ARG A 65 6.49 -17.22 3.87
CA ARG A 65 6.71 -17.59 2.46
C ARG A 65 5.45 -18.14 1.81
N GLU A 66 4.79 -19.07 2.47
CA GLU A 66 3.53 -19.66 2.02
C GLU A 66 2.43 -18.60 1.88
N PHE A 67 2.28 -17.72 2.86
CA PHE A 67 1.32 -16.63 2.83
C PHE A 67 1.58 -15.62 1.69
N LEU A 68 2.86 -15.35 1.39
CA LEU A 68 3.26 -14.43 0.33
C LEU A 68 3.33 -15.11 -1.06
N ASP A 69 3.17 -16.43 -1.12
CA ASP A 69 3.32 -17.25 -2.33
C ASP A 69 4.68 -17.03 -3.00
N VAL A 70 5.76 -17.18 -2.21
CA VAL A 70 7.14 -17.03 -2.69
C VAL A 70 8.03 -18.20 -2.27
N ALA A 71 8.98 -18.56 -3.12
CA ALA A 71 9.96 -19.61 -2.82
C ALA A 71 10.98 -19.18 -1.75
N THR A 72 11.32 -17.90 -1.68
CA THR A 72 12.26 -17.33 -0.71
C THR A 72 11.96 -15.86 -0.43
N LEU A 73 12.26 -15.39 0.81
CA LEU A 73 12.10 -13.98 1.18
C LEU A 73 13.17 -13.08 0.55
N SER A 74 14.27 -13.63 0.03
CA SER A 74 15.33 -12.87 -0.63
C SER A 74 14.85 -12.12 -1.87
N VAL A 75 13.75 -12.56 -2.50
CA VAL A 75 13.12 -11.83 -3.61
C VAL A 75 12.78 -10.38 -3.24
N PHE A 76 12.42 -10.11 -2.00
CA PHE A 76 12.01 -8.77 -1.55
C PHE A 76 13.15 -7.78 -1.32
N THR A 77 14.41 -8.23 -1.39
CA THR A 77 15.58 -7.34 -1.29
C THR A 77 15.81 -6.55 -2.59
N ARG A 78 15.27 -7.01 -3.71
CA ARG A 78 15.43 -6.39 -5.02
C ARG A 78 14.46 -5.23 -5.17
N ARG A 79 14.89 -4.16 -5.88
CA ARG A 79 14.08 -2.95 -6.08
C ARG A 79 13.00 -3.09 -7.15
N ASP A 80 13.06 -4.10 -8.02
CA ASP A 80 12.27 -4.22 -9.25
C ASP A 80 11.18 -5.31 -9.25
N ILE A 81 10.98 -6.03 -8.15
CA ILE A 81 10.22 -7.30 -8.19
C ILE A 81 8.71 -7.13 -8.14
N ALA A 82 8.20 -6.30 -7.25
CA ALA A 82 6.74 -6.21 -7.07
C ALA A 82 6.11 -5.12 -7.96
N VAL A 83 6.76 -3.96 -8.06
CA VAL A 83 6.34 -2.80 -8.86
C VAL A 83 7.59 -1.97 -9.14
N ASN A 84 7.70 -1.33 -10.29
CA ASN A 84 8.78 -0.40 -10.57
C ASN A 84 8.84 0.68 -9.48
N PHE A 85 10.01 0.81 -8.84
CA PHE A 85 10.29 1.97 -8.00
C PHE A 85 10.36 3.19 -8.91
N ARG A 86 9.64 4.25 -8.57
CA ARG A 86 9.78 5.52 -9.28
C ARG A 86 11.17 6.10 -9.04
N GLU A 87 11.69 6.88 -9.99
CA GLU A 87 13.11 7.29 -10.04
C GLU A 87 13.64 8.05 -8.83
N SER A 88 12.77 8.57 -7.95
CA SER A 88 13.16 9.49 -6.86
C SER A 88 13.39 8.83 -5.49
N THR A 89 13.71 7.54 -5.43
CA THR A 89 13.89 6.79 -4.17
C THR A 89 15.23 7.06 -3.43
N SER A 90 15.81 8.24 -3.58
CA SER A 90 17.00 8.66 -2.81
C SER A 90 16.63 8.75 -1.31
N GLY A 91 17.09 7.79 -0.50
CA GLY A 91 16.87 7.76 0.95
C GLY A 91 16.10 6.55 1.50
N LEU A 92 15.69 5.60 0.67
CA LEU A 92 15.19 4.32 1.13
C LEU A 92 16.35 3.39 1.48
N ASN A 93 16.31 2.86 2.69
CA ASN A 93 17.22 1.80 3.08
C ASN A 93 16.64 0.43 2.68
N GLU A 94 17.47 -0.60 2.73
CA GLU A 94 17.10 -1.99 2.41
C GLU A 94 15.85 -2.45 3.19
N ILE A 95 15.73 -2.07 4.46
CA ILE A 95 14.59 -2.45 5.32
C ILE A 95 13.28 -1.86 4.79
N ASN A 96 13.29 -0.60 4.37
CA ASN A 96 12.10 0.04 3.79
C ASN A 96 11.70 -0.65 2.49
N THR A 97 12.68 -0.99 1.63
CA THR A 97 12.47 -1.71 0.37
C THR A 97 11.83 -3.07 0.60
N ILE A 98 12.39 -3.90 1.49
CA ILE A 98 11.84 -5.22 1.83
C ILE A 98 10.40 -5.10 2.31
N LYS A 99 10.13 -4.21 3.26
CA LYS A 99 8.80 -4.05 3.84
C LYS A 99 7.78 -3.51 2.84
N ALA A 100 8.19 -2.59 1.96
CA ALA A 100 7.32 -2.09 0.90
C ALA A 100 6.98 -3.18 -0.11
N ASN A 101 7.97 -3.94 -0.58
CA ASN A 101 7.76 -5.06 -1.50
C ASN A 101 6.83 -6.12 -0.92
N ILE A 102 6.98 -6.45 0.36
CA ILE A 102 6.07 -7.39 1.05
C ILE A 102 4.64 -6.86 1.08
N MET A 103 4.43 -5.58 1.42
CA MET A 103 3.09 -5.01 1.42
C MET A 103 2.46 -5.02 0.02
N VAL A 104 3.24 -4.70 -1.00
CA VAL A 104 2.77 -4.76 -2.39
C VAL A 104 2.45 -6.22 -2.80
N GLN A 105 3.28 -7.20 -2.40
CA GLN A 105 3.01 -8.62 -2.67
C GLN A 105 1.70 -9.08 -2.02
N ILE A 106 1.45 -8.70 -0.77
CA ILE A 106 0.17 -8.98 -0.09
C ILE A 106 -1.00 -8.38 -0.88
N ALA A 107 -0.84 -7.13 -1.35
CA ALA A 107 -1.88 -6.48 -2.14
C ALA A 107 -2.12 -7.16 -3.49
N ILE A 108 -1.06 -7.61 -4.16
CA ILE A 108 -1.14 -8.37 -5.42
C ILE A 108 -1.88 -9.69 -5.20
N ASN A 109 -1.48 -10.48 -4.19
CA ASN A 109 -2.12 -11.77 -3.90
C ASN A 109 -3.61 -11.59 -3.63
N LYS A 110 -3.98 -10.61 -2.78
CA LYS A 110 -5.39 -10.29 -2.52
C LYS A 110 -6.14 -9.82 -3.77
N ALA A 111 -5.50 -9.04 -4.63
CA ALA A 111 -6.14 -8.56 -5.85
C ALA A 111 -6.36 -9.67 -6.88
N LEU A 112 -5.46 -10.65 -6.96
CA LEU A 112 -5.58 -11.80 -7.85
C LEU A 112 -6.71 -12.77 -7.47
N GLU A 113 -7.14 -12.78 -6.20
CA GLU A 113 -8.27 -13.56 -5.72
C GLU A 113 -9.64 -12.96 -6.15
N ILE A 114 -9.66 -11.71 -6.64
CA ILE A 114 -10.88 -10.96 -6.93
C ILE A 114 -11.18 -10.99 -8.43
N GLU A 115 -12.30 -11.57 -8.79
CA GLU A 115 -12.82 -11.46 -10.15
C GLU A 115 -13.41 -10.07 -10.38
N ALA A 116 -12.91 -9.39 -11.41
CA ALA A 116 -13.36 -8.06 -11.81
C ALA A 116 -13.39 -7.94 -13.35
N PRO A 117 -14.28 -7.11 -13.92
CA PRO A 117 -14.30 -6.84 -15.35
C PRO A 117 -13.01 -6.12 -15.79
N LYS A 118 -12.75 -6.07 -17.09
CA LYS A 118 -11.63 -5.29 -17.66
C LYS A 118 -11.72 -3.83 -17.21
N PHE A 119 -10.56 -3.22 -16.96
CA PHE A 119 -10.47 -1.81 -16.61
C PHE A 119 -11.16 -0.93 -17.64
N ASN A 120 -12.07 -0.11 -17.15
CA ASN A 120 -12.81 0.86 -17.96
C ASN A 120 -12.65 2.27 -17.37
N ARG A 121 -11.89 3.11 -18.07
CA ARG A 121 -11.57 4.48 -17.60
C ARG A 121 -12.80 5.35 -17.36
N ARG A 122 -13.84 5.24 -18.20
CA ARG A 122 -15.07 6.04 -18.02
C ARG A 122 -15.80 5.62 -16.75
N LYS A 123 -16.03 4.33 -16.56
CA LYS A 123 -16.64 3.81 -15.33
C LYS A 123 -15.80 4.16 -14.10
N PHE A 124 -14.47 4.16 -14.22
CA PHE A 124 -13.60 4.53 -13.10
C PHE A 124 -13.72 6.01 -12.75
N ASN A 125 -13.79 6.90 -13.73
CA ASN A 125 -14.05 8.32 -13.48
C ASN A 125 -15.41 8.52 -12.77
N ASP A 126 -16.47 7.83 -13.20
CA ASP A 126 -17.78 7.89 -12.56
C ASP A 126 -17.70 7.36 -11.11
N ALA A 127 -16.91 6.29 -10.88
CA ALA A 127 -16.68 5.74 -9.54
C ALA A 127 -15.88 6.69 -8.63
N ILE A 128 -14.94 7.46 -9.16
CA ILE A 128 -14.20 8.50 -8.43
C ILE A 128 -15.15 9.61 -7.98
N GLU A 129 -15.99 10.13 -8.89
CA GLU A 129 -16.97 11.15 -8.53
C GLU A 129 -17.96 10.64 -7.47
N TYR A 130 -18.40 9.37 -7.58
CA TYR A 130 -19.21 8.75 -6.56
C TYR A 130 -18.48 8.66 -5.21
N ALA A 131 -17.20 8.24 -5.20
CA ALA A 131 -16.40 8.14 -3.97
C ALA A 131 -16.30 9.50 -3.26
N LEU A 132 -16.16 10.59 -4.01
CA LEU A 132 -16.09 11.94 -3.47
C LEU A 132 -17.39 12.36 -2.75
N THR A 133 -18.56 11.80 -3.12
CA THR A 133 -19.82 12.03 -2.38
C THR A 133 -19.88 11.35 -1.03
N LEU A 134 -18.99 10.39 -0.79
CA LEU A 134 -18.97 9.57 0.43
C LEU A 134 -17.96 10.06 1.47
N THR A 135 -17.26 11.16 1.23
CA THR A 135 -16.22 11.64 2.14
C THR A 135 -16.73 11.94 3.55
N MET A 136 -18.01 12.27 3.70
CA MET A 136 -18.68 12.54 4.98
C MET A 136 -19.30 11.28 5.63
N GLU A 137 -19.25 10.11 4.95
CA GLU A 137 -19.83 8.86 5.43
C GLU A 137 -18.75 7.97 6.06
N HIS A 138 -18.40 8.19 7.33
CA HIS A 138 -17.22 7.58 7.94
C HIS A 138 -17.33 6.06 8.21
N GLU A 139 -18.53 5.51 8.34
CA GLU A 139 -18.72 4.11 8.71
C GLU A 139 -18.96 3.16 7.53
N LYS A 140 -19.64 3.65 6.48
CA LYS A 140 -20.15 2.79 5.39
C LYS A 140 -19.57 3.10 4.02
N PHE A 141 -18.62 4.01 3.92
CA PHE A 141 -18.06 4.43 2.62
C PHE A 141 -17.25 3.32 1.94
N TYR A 142 -16.47 2.55 2.71
CA TYR A 142 -15.49 1.61 2.15
C TYR A 142 -16.12 0.50 1.29
N PRO A 143 -17.11 -0.27 1.75
CA PRO A 143 -17.74 -1.29 0.89
C PRO A 143 -18.32 -0.69 -0.39
N ARG A 144 -18.84 0.52 -0.34
CA ARG A 144 -19.47 1.19 -1.48
C ARG A 144 -18.45 1.64 -2.52
N ILE A 145 -17.31 2.23 -2.10
CA ILE A 145 -16.24 2.60 -3.05
C ILE A 145 -15.55 1.36 -3.60
N TYR A 146 -15.37 0.32 -2.77
CA TYR A 146 -14.78 -0.95 -3.20
C TYR A 146 -15.56 -1.56 -4.35
N GLU A 147 -16.89 -1.72 -4.22
CA GLU A 147 -17.73 -2.27 -5.28
C GLU A 147 -17.73 -1.40 -6.53
N LYS A 148 -17.80 -0.07 -6.38
CA LYS A 148 -17.78 0.83 -7.54
C LYS A 148 -16.45 0.80 -8.30
N PHE A 149 -15.32 0.71 -7.59
CA PHE A 149 -14.01 0.57 -8.22
C PHE A 149 -13.87 -0.79 -8.89
N LYS A 150 -14.33 -1.87 -8.23
CA LYS A 150 -14.35 -3.21 -8.80
C LYS A 150 -15.18 -3.29 -10.09
N GLU A 151 -16.39 -2.68 -10.15
CA GLU A 151 -17.21 -2.56 -11.36
C GLU A 151 -16.48 -1.87 -12.53
N ALA A 152 -15.49 -1.04 -12.22
CA ALA A 152 -14.66 -0.35 -13.20
C ALA A 152 -13.35 -1.11 -13.53
N GLY A 153 -13.11 -2.28 -12.95
CA GLY A 153 -11.89 -3.07 -13.13
C GLY A 153 -10.71 -2.58 -12.30
N VAL A 154 -10.95 -1.82 -11.22
CA VAL A 154 -9.94 -1.38 -10.25
C VAL A 154 -10.19 -2.08 -8.91
N ILE A 155 -9.21 -2.86 -8.46
CA ILE A 155 -9.30 -3.63 -7.23
C ILE A 155 -8.63 -2.84 -6.10
N LEU A 156 -9.45 -2.29 -5.21
CA LEU A 156 -8.99 -1.51 -4.06
C LEU A 156 -8.60 -2.43 -2.91
N VAL A 157 -7.34 -2.36 -2.49
CA VAL A 157 -6.80 -3.11 -1.35
C VAL A 157 -6.32 -2.14 -0.28
N ILE A 158 -6.94 -2.15 0.90
CA ILE A 158 -6.46 -1.36 2.04
C ILE A 158 -5.74 -2.29 3.00
N LEU A 159 -4.47 -1.98 3.29
CA LEU A 159 -3.65 -2.77 4.20
C LEU A 159 -3.37 -2.03 5.51
N PRO A 160 -3.31 -2.75 6.64
CA PRO A 160 -2.76 -2.21 7.88
C PRO A 160 -1.28 -1.87 7.68
N ASN A 161 -0.81 -0.85 8.40
CA ASN A 161 0.57 -0.40 8.26
C ASN A 161 1.58 -1.42 8.80
N LEU A 162 2.53 -1.84 7.97
CA LEU A 162 3.74 -2.52 8.42
C LEU A 162 4.77 -1.47 8.85
N SER A 163 5.07 -1.43 10.15
CA SER A 163 5.97 -0.42 10.73
C SER A 163 7.31 -0.34 10.01
N GLY A 164 7.71 0.85 9.61
CA GLY A 164 8.95 1.11 8.88
C GLY A 164 8.89 0.83 7.37
N SER A 165 7.73 0.52 6.78
CA SER A 165 7.62 0.36 5.32
C SER A 165 7.76 1.67 4.55
N LYS A 166 7.37 2.79 5.17
CA LYS A 166 7.30 4.14 4.56
C LYS A 166 6.44 4.25 3.30
N ILE A 167 5.76 3.18 2.89
CA ILE A 167 4.85 3.18 1.75
C ILE A 167 3.54 3.88 2.11
N ASN A 168 3.02 4.71 1.22
CA ASN A 168 1.69 5.30 1.34
C ASN A 168 0.67 4.51 0.52
N GLY A 169 1.03 4.13 -0.68
CA GLY A 169 0.20 3.34 -1.56
C GLY A 169 1.00 2.72 -2.70
N ALA A 170 0.32 1.99 -3.56
CA ALA A 170 0.89 1.43 -4.77
C ALA A 170 -0.19 1.16 -5.81
N THR A 171 0.17 1.29 -7.06
CA THR A 171 -0.66 0.95 -8.20
C THR A 171 0.05 -0.02 -9.13
N LYS A 172 -0.66 -1.04 -9.61
CA LYS A 172 -0.09 -2.02 -10.55
C LYS A 172 -1.15 -2.51 -11.53
N LYS A 173 -0.76 -2.63 -12.79
CA LYS A 173 -1.58 -3.30 -13.79
C LYS A 173 -1.44 -4.83 -13.62
N LEU A 174 -2.55 -5.52 -13.41
CA LEU A 174 -2.65 -6.98 -13.29
C LEU A 174 -3.52 -7.52 -14.44
N GLY A 175 -2.89 -7.93 -15.53
CA GLY A 175 -3.61 -8.34 -16.73
C GLY A 175 -4.51 -7.22 -17.26
N ASP A 176 -5.82 -7.48 -17.29
CA ASP A 176 -6.85 -6.51 -17.71
C ASP A 176 -7.35 -5.60 -16.58
N ASN A 177 -6.93 -5.82 -15.33
CA ASN A 177 -7.35 -5.07 -14.15
C ASN A 177 -6.22 -4.17 -13.61
N ILE A 178 -6.57 -3.32 -12.66
CA ILE A 178 -5.62 -2.47 -11.94
C ILE A 178 -5.78 -2.72 -10.44
N MET A 179 -4.69 -3.05 -9.76
CA MET A 179 -4.59 -3.04 -8.30
C MET A 179 -4.33 -1.61 -7.83
N LEU A 180 -5.12 -1.16 -6.87
CA LEU A 180 -4.96 0.10 -6.16
C LEU A 180 -4.81 -0.22 -4.66
N MET A 181 -3.59 -0.12 -4.14
CA MET A 181 -3.30 -0.35 -2.74
C MET A 181 -3.18 0.97 -1.98
N VAL A 182 -3.80 1.06 -0.82
CA VAL A 182 -3.66 2.17 0.13
C VAL A 182 -3.20 1.63 1.48
N ASN A 183 -2.15 2.23 2.04
CA ASN A 183 -1.68 1.91 3.39
C ASN A 183 -2.35 2.83 4.42
N ASN A 184 -3.00 2.24 5.41
CA ASN A 184 -3.64 2.99 6.50
C ASN A 184 -2.61 3.43 7.58
N ARG A 185 -1.54 4.10 7.15
CA ARG A 185 -0.42 4.47 8.02
C ARG A 185 -0.78 5.55 9.06
N ARG A 186 -1.54 6.56 8.66
CA ARG A 186 -1.80 7.73 9.48
C ARG A 186 -3.16 7.74 10.17
N LEU A 187 -4.02 6.78 9.88
CA LEU A 187 -5.31 6.54 10.52
C LEU A 187 -6.35 7.68 10.43
N TYR A 188 -6.07 8.84 9.84
CA TYR A 188 -7.00 9.96 9.76
C TYR A 188 -7.70 10.05 8.40
N SER A 189 -8.95 10.52 8.43
CA SER A 189 -9.81 10.63 7.24
C SER A 189 -9.22 11.53 6.15
N ASP A 190 -8.66 12.68 6.51
CA ASP A 190 -7.99 13.59 5.58
C ASP A 190 -6.84 12.90 4.83
N THR A 191 -5.98 12.22 5.57
CA THR A 191 -4.83 11.50 4.97
C THR A 191 -5.28 10.33 4.12
N PHE A 192 -6.30 9.58 4.57
CA PHE A 192 -6.84 8.48 3.78
C PHE A 192 -7.37 8.95 2.43
N TRP A 193 -8.24 9.95 2.41
CA TRP A 193 -8.83 10.47 1.18
C TRP A 193 -7.78 11.09 0.25
N PHE A 194 -6.80 11.81 0.81
CA PHE A 194 -5.71 12.35 0.03
C PHE A 194 -4.88 11.22 -0.61
N THR A 195 -4.45 10.22 0.17
CA THR A 195 -3.66 9.09 -0.35
C THR A 195 -4.44 8.30 -1.40
N LEU A 196 -5.72 8.04 -1.18
CA LEU A 196 -6.56 7.36 -2.17
C LEU A 196 -6.60 8.11 -3.50
N LEU A 197 -6.85 9.42 -3.46
CA LEU A 197 -6.91 10.26 -4.67
C LEU A 197 -5.53 10.44 -5.33
N HIS A 198 -4.46 10.45 -4.55
CA HIS A 198 -3.09 10.47 -5.03
C HIS A 198 -2.78 9.21 -5.86
N GLU A 199 -3.05 8.02 -5.31
CA GLU A 199 -2.89 6.77 -6.05
C GLU A 199 -3.81 6.67 -7.28
N ILE A 200 -5.02 7.23 -7.20
CA ILE A 200 -5.90 7.37 -8.37
C ILE A 200 -5.26 8.29 -9.42
N GLY A 201 -4.58 9.36 -9.03
CA GLY A 201 -3.83 10.24 -9.92
C GLY A 201 -2.82 9.45 -10.76
N HIS A 202 -2.08 8.56 -10.16
CA HIS A 202 -1.15 7.67 -10.87
C HIS A 202 -1.86 6.75 -11.88
N ILE A 203 -3.02 6.18 -11.53
CA ILE A 203 -3.81 5.39 -12.48
C ILE A 203 -4.26 6.23 -13.68
N ILE A 204 -4.73 7.46 -13.42
CA ILE A 204 -5.19 8.38 -14.47
C ILE A 204 -4.04 8.78 -15.41
N ASN A 205 -2.85 9.00 -14.87
CA ASN A 205 -1.63 9.36 -15.61
C ASN A 205 -0.95 8.14 -16.23
N LYS A 206 -1.36 6.90 -15.86
CA LYS A 206 -0.77 5.62 -16.28
C LYS A 206 0.69 5.43 -15.82
N ASP A 207 1.06 6.03 -14.70
CA ASP A 207 2.38 5.92 -14.08
C ASP A 207 2.31 5.00 -12.84
N TYR A 208 2.17 3.71 -13.11
CA TYR A 208 2.05 2.69 -12.07
C TYR A 208 3.34 2.54 -11.28
N GLY A 209 3.24 2.38 -9.96
CA GLY A 209 4.42 2.23 -9.09
C GLY A 209 4.09 2.19 -7.61
N ILE A 210 5.10 2.37 -6.79
CA ILE A 210 5.01 2.49 -5.33
C ILE A 210 5.19 3.95 -4.96
N SER A 211 4.30 4.48 -4.10
CA SER A 211 4.40 5.83 -3.54
C SER A 211 4.94 5.77 -2.13
N PHE A 212 6.03 6.49 -1.87
CA PHE A 212 6.64 6.60 -0.56
C PHE A 212 6.38 7.95 0.10
N ASP A 213 6.56 7.99 1.43
CA ASP A 213 6.46 9.23 2.19
C ASP A 213 7.58 10.20 1.77
N LYS A 214 7.22 11.44 1.41
CA LYS A 214 8.14 12.51 0.98
C LYS A 214 8.92 12.22 -0.31
N GLU A 215 8.37 11.43 -1.19
CA GLU A 215 8.94 11.25 -2.52
C GLU A 215 8.84 12.55 -3.33
N LEU A 216 9.88 12.83 -4.14
CA LEU A 216 9.96 14.00 -5.00
C LEU A 216 10.04 13.54 -6.45
N GLY A 217 9.35 14.21 -7.35
CA GLY A 217 9.36 13.91 -8.77
C GLY A 217 8.15 14.50 -9.48
N GLU A 218 8.23 14.66 -10.78
CA GLU A 218 7.14 15.23 -11.58
C GLU A 218 5.86 14.38 -11.50
N GLN A 219 6.00 13.06 -11.47
CA GLN A 219 4.86 12.13 -11.36
C GLN A 219 4.16 12.26 -10.01
N GLU A 220 4.93 12.35 -8.91
CA GLU A 220 4.40 12.54 -7.57
C GLU A 220 3.73 13.90 -7.42
N GLN A 221 4.33 14.96 -7.98
CA GLN A 221 3.74 16.28 -7.99
C GLN A 221 2.41 16.28 -8.78
N ALA A 222 2.36 15.65 -9.95
CA ALA A 222 1.13 15.55 -10.74
C ALA A 222 0.03 14.77 -10.01
N ALA A 223 0.38 13.69 -9.29
CA ALA A 223 -0.55 12.93 -8.46
C ALA A 223 -1.04 13.75 -7.25
N ASP A 224 -0.16 14.49 -6.59
CA ASP A 224 -0.49 15.41 -5.50
C ASP A 224 -1.45 16.51 -5.95
N GLU A 225 -1.18 17.14 -7.10
CA GLU A 225 -2.04 18.17 -7.68
C GLU A 225 -3.40 17.60 -8.09
N TYR A 226 -3.43 16.40 -8.67
CA TYR A 226 -4.67 15.70 -8.97
C TYR A 226 -5.51 15.47 -7.72
N ALA A 227 -4.91 14.89 -6.67
CA ALA A 227 -5.59 14.62 -5.40
C ALA A 227 -6.12 15.92 -4.77
N ALA A 228 -5.29 16.94 -4.69
CA ALA A 228 -5.64 18.23 -4.12
C ALA A 228 -6.83 18.89 -4.84
N ASN A 229 -6.79 18.93 -6.17
CA ASN A 229 -7.84 19.55 -7.00
C ASN A 229 -9.14 18.74 -7.02
N LYS A 230 -9.06 17.40 -6.94
CA LYS A 230 -10.25 16.53 -6.84
C LYS A 230 -10.95 16.67 -5.51
N LEU A 231 -10.21 16.77 -4.41
CA LEU A 231 -10.77 16.96 -3.07
C LEU A 231 -11.34 18.37 -2.91
N ILE A 232 -10.58 19.38 -3.25
CA ILE A 232 -10.99 20.80 -3.17
C ILE A 232 -10.58 21.50 -4.46
N PRO A 233 -11.52 21.84 -5.35
CA PRO A 233 -11.20 22.54 -6.60
C PRO A 233 -10.44 23.85 -6.34
N PHE A 234 -9.38 24.09 -7.11
CA PHE A 234 -8.45 25.20 -6.92
C PHE A 234 -9.14 26.56 -6.81
N GLN A 235 -10.10 26.84 -7.70
CA GLN A 235 -10.79 28.13 -7.73
C GLN A 235 -11.56 28.39 -6.42
N VAL A 236 -12.34 27.40 -5.96
CA VAL A 236 -13.15 27.51 -4.73
C VAL A 236 -12.26 27.61 -3.49
N TYR A 237 -11.09 26.91 -3.52
CA TYR A 237 -10.12 27.00 -2.46
C TYR A 237 -9.45 28.37 -2.39
N SER A 238 -9.08 28.96 -3.53
CA SER A 238 -8.51 30.29 -3.60
C SER A 238 -9.48 31.37 -3.09
N GLU A 239 -10.77 31.24 -3.41
CA GLU A 239 -11.82 32.14 -2.86
C GLU A 239 -11.84 32.03 -1.33
N PHE A 240 -11.85 30.81 -0.77
CA PHE A 240 -11.85 30.57 0.67
C PHE A 240 -10.59 31.14 1.35
N LEU A 241 -9.42 31.02 0.73
CA LEU A 241 -8.19 31.61 1.26
C LEU A 241 -8.25 33.14 1.31
N ASN A 242 -8.90 33.77 0.35
CA ASN A 242 -9.07 35.22 0.31
C ASN A 242 -10.02 35.76 1.41
N GLU A 243 -10.94 34.90 1.91
CA GLU A 243 -11.80 35.26 3.05
C GLU A 243 -10.98 35.40 4.35
N GLY A 244 -9.82 34.71 4.45
CA GLY A 244 -8.87 34.84 5.56
C GLY A 244 -9.37 34.30 6.92
N GLN A 245 -10.44 33.51 6.94
CA GLN A 245 -11.03 32.96 8.17
C GLN A 245 -10.91 31.44 8.16
N PHE A 246 -10.08 30.90 9.08
CA PHE A 246 -9.75 29.49 9.13
C PHE A 246 -10.08 28.84 10.50
N GLY A 247 -11.00 29.46 11.24
CA GLY A 247 -11.54 28.86 12.46
C GLY A 247 -12.48 27.68 12.16
N ARG A 248 -12.79 26.88 13.18
CA ARG A 248 -13.61 25.67 13.08
C ARG A 248 -14.91 25.88 12.29
N ASP A 249 -15.66 26.94 12.61
CA ASP A 249 -16.96 27.22 12.01
C ASP A 249 -16.82 27.56 10.51
N ALA A 250 -15.85 28.42 10.14
CA ALA A 250 -15.60 28.79 8.76
C ALA A 250 -15.21 27.54 7.91
N ILE A 251 -14.35 26.68 8.46
CA ILE A 251 -13.96 25.40 7.84
C ILE A 251 -15.18 24.49 7.65
N CYS A 252 -16.03 24.34 8.64
CA CYS A 252 -17.25 23.53 8.56
C CYS A 252 -18.24 24.07 7.52
N ILE A 253 -18.43 25.38 7.45
CA ILE A 253 -19.29 26.05 6.45
C ILE A 253 -18.73 25.81 5.05
N PHE A 254 -17.44 26.04 4.85
CA PHE A 254 -16.78 25.82 3.57
C PHE A 254 -16.84 24.35 3.14
N ALA A 255 -16.52 23.42 4.03
CA ALA A 255 -16.60 21.97 3.77
C ALA A 255 -18.02 21.53 3.34
N LYS A 256 -19.06 22.06 4.00
CA LYS A 256 -20.46 21.84 3.64
C LYS A 256 -20.78 22.40 2.25
N LYS A 257 -20.31 23.62 1.92
CA LYS A 257 -20.48 24.26 0.59
C LYS A 257 -19.93 23.36 -0.52
N ILE A 258 -18.75 22.79 -0.33
CA ILE A 258 -18.09 21.92 -1.32
C ILE A 258 -18.48 20.43 -1.20
N LYS A 259 -19.35 20.08 -0.26
CA LYS A 259 -19.79 18.70 0.04
C LYS A 259 -18.61 17.74 0.29
N ARG A 260 -17.69 18.13 1.17
CA ARG A 260 -16.55 17.36 1.61
C ARG A 260 -16.47 17.29 3.13
N ASP A 261 -15.77 16.27 3.63
CA ASP A 261 -15.45 16.16 5.07
C ASP A 261 -14.62 17.38 5.52
N PRO A 262 -14.96 18.05 6.63
CA PRO A 262 -14.16 19.14 7.20
C PRO A 262 -12.69 18.77 7.43
N ALA A 263 -12.40 17.52 7.77
CA ALA A 263 -11.02 17.03 7.93
C ALA A 263 -10.17 17.24 6.66
N ILE A 264 -10.77 17.09 5.47
CA ILE A 264 -10.08 17.29 4.19
C ILE A 264 -9.64 18.75 4.06
N VAL A 265 -10.48 19.70 4.45
CA VAL A 265 -10.15 21.12 4.45
C VAL A 265 -9.04 21.43 5.46
N VAL A 266 -9.15 20.90 6.69
CA VAL A 266 -8.09 21.03 7.71
C VAL A 266 -6.77 20.46 7.20
N GLY A 267 -6.78 19.25 6.64
CA GLY A 267 -5.57 18.62 6.11
C GLY A 267 -4.91 19.42 5.00
N ARG A 268 -5.71 20.05 4.12
CA ARG A 268 -5.21 20.94 3.06
C ARG A 268 -4.59 22.22 3.63
N LEU A 269 -5.28 22.91 4.54
CA LEU A 269 -4.75 24.12 5.19
C LEU A 269 -3.46 23.84 5.96
N GLN A 270 -3.34 22.69 6.62
CA GLN A 270 -2.13 22.27 7.32
C GLN A 270 -0.98 21.97 6.34
N LYS A 271 -1.25 21.29 5.22
CA LYS A 271 -0.25 21.02 4.18
C LYS A 271 0.29 22.33 3.59
N ASP A 272 -0.59 23.30 3.37
CA ASP A 272 -0.25 24.62 2.82
C ASP A 272 0.31 25.58 3.90
N LYS A 273 0.47 25.12 5.14
CA LYS A 273 1.01 25.88 6.30
C LYS A 273 0.18 27.12 6.66
N ILE A 274 -1.08 27.12 6.33
CA ILE A 274 -2.04 28.20 6.68
C ILE A 274 -2.47 28.06 8.16
N VAL A 275 -2.67 26.82 8.63
CA VAL A 275 -2.97 26.52 10.01
C VAL A 275 -1.94 25.51 10.58
N PRO A 276 -1.65 25.56 11.89
CA PRO A 276 -0.66 24.66 12.48
C PRO A 276 -1.15 23.21 12.59
N TYR A 277 -0.22 22.25 12.56
CA TYR A 277 -0.52 20.83 12.68
C TYR A 277 -0.96 20.42 14.09
N ASP A 278 -0.61 21.17 15.11
CA ASP A 278 -0.89 20.91 16.51
C ASP A 278 -2.16 21.62 17.04
N ASP A 279 -2.91 22.29 16.17
CA ASP A 279 -4.20 22.88 16.52
C ASP A 279 -5.18 21.79 16.97
N ARG A 280 -5.48 21.76 18.28
CA ARG A 280 -6.33 20.73 18.89
C ARG A 280 -7.79 20.84 18.48
N GLU A 281 -8.29 22.07 18.27
CA GLU A 281 -9.68 22.32 17.92
C GLU A 281 -9.93 21.83 16.49
N LEU A 282 -9.07 22.19 15.54
CA LEU A 282 -9.17 21.76 14.15
C LEU A 282 -8.91 20.27 13.99
N ASN A 283 -7.94 19.72 14.73
CA ASN A 283 -7.69 18.26 14.73
C ASN A 283 -8.86 17.44 15.28
N GLY A 284 -9.72 18.06 16.12
CA GLY A 284 -10.98 17.47 16.57
C GLY A 284 -12.01 17.24 15.47
N LEU A 285 -11.81 17.81 14.27
CA LEU A 285 -12.63 17.56 13.08
C LEU A 285 -12.22 16.31 12.31
N LYS A 286 -11.03 15.72 12.61
CA LYS A 286 -10.49 14.57 11.88
C LYS A 286 -10.98 13.26 12.48
N HIS A 287 -11.60 12.44 11.64
CA HIS A 287 -12.02 11.09 12.01
C HIS A 287 -10.86 10.10 11.89
N LYS A 288 -10.85 9.07 12.76
CA LYS A 288 -9.86 7.99 12.69
C LYS A 288 -10.48 6.75 12.05
N TYR A 289 -9.79 6.22 11.05
CA TYR A 289 -10.14 4.97 10.40
C TYR A 289 -9.25 3.83 10.89
N ARG A 290 -9.83 2.66 11.06
CA ARG A 290 -9.08 1.43 11.39
C ARG A 290 -9.35 0.37 10.35
N VAL A 291 -8.30 -0.21 9.80
CA VAL A 291 -8.42 -1.38 8.94
C VAL A 291 -8.59 -2.62 9.81
N LYS A 292 -9.65 -3.38 9.57
CA LYS A 292 -9.82 -4.73 10.10
C LYS A 292 -9.71 -5.68 8.92
N MET A 293 -8.78 -6.63 8.98
CA MET A 293 -8.68 -7.70 8.01
C MET A 293 -9.65 -8.80 8.44
N ASN A 294 -10.52 -9.20 7.54
CA ASN A 294 -11.49 -10.30 7.77
C ASN A 294 -10.85 -11.66 7.58
#